data_2c5637273bd39883fdb6698a7f1268b4
#
_entry.id   2c5637273bd39883fdb6698a7f1268b4
#
_cell.length_a   1.000
_cell.length_b   1.000
_cell.length_c   1.000
_cell.angle_alpha   90.00
_cell.angle_beta   90.00
_cell.angle_gamma   90.00
#
_symmetry.space_group_name_H-M   'P 1'
#
loop_
_entity.id
_entity.type
_entity.pdbx_description
1 polymer ?
#
loop_
_entity_poly.entity_id
_entity_poly.type
_entity_poly.pdbx_seq_one_letter_code
_entity_poly.pdbx_strand_id
1 'polypeptide(L)'
;MAKKILVIEDDKDIRDTIVYILKEEKYDVVESGDSKILKHIHHHKPDLILMDNWLTEWKSDATGQQLSKQLKTDPSTSHIPIIIISAVSNIKEIAEEGLADSYLMKPFDMAELISMVKKYTT
;
A
#
# COMPACT_ATOMS: atom_id res chain seq x y z
N MET A 1 -14.57 -12.61 9.36
CA MET A 1 -13.62 -12.94 8.30
C MET A 1 -12.45 -11.98 8.32
N ALA A 2 -11.27 -12.48 8.01
CA ALA A 2 -10.09 -11.63 8.01
C ALA A 2 -10.12 -10.63 6.86
N LYS A 3 -9.70 -9.40 7.14
CA LYS A 3 -9.52 -8.40 6.08
C LYS A 3 -8.26 -8.72 5.29
N LYS A 4 -8.29 -8.45 4.01
CA LYS A 4 -7.18 -8.72 3.10
C LYS A 4 -6.40 -7.45 2.80
N ILE A 5 -5.09 -7.50 3.02
CA ILE A 5 -4.20 -6.37 2.77
C ILE A 5 -3.30 -6.72 1.59
N LEU A 6 -3.26 -5.84 0.59
CA LEU A 6 -2.30 -5.97 -0.51
C LEU A 6 -1.09 -5.10 -0.18
N VAL A 7 0.10 -5.71 -0.11
CA VAL A 7 1.34 -5.02 0.20
C VAL A 7 2.21 -5.00 -1.06
N ILE A 8 2.51 -3.80 -1.55
CA ILE A 8 3.39 -3.63 -2.71
C ILE A 8 4.62 -2.86 -2.26
N GLU A 9 5.75 -3.54 -2.16
CA GLU A 9 7.01 -3.00 -1.68
C GLU A 9 8.15 -3.73 -2.37
N ASP A 10 9.04 -3.01 -3.04
CA ASP A 10 10.14 -3.62 -3.77
C ASP A 10 11.28 -4.09 -2.88
N ASP A 11 11.49 -3.48 -1.71
CA ASP A 11 12.48 -3.93 -0.75
C ASP A 11 11.98 -5.18 -0.03
N LYS A 12 12.65 -6.30 -0.26
CA LYS A 12 12.22 -7.59 0.27
C LYS A 12 12.20 -7.60 1.80
N ASP A 13 13.20 -7.02 2.45
CA ASP A 13 13.27 -7.04 3.91
C ASP A 13 12.15 -6.22 4.54
N ILE A 14 11.85 -5.06 3.97
CA ILE A 14 10.74 -4.23 4.45
C ILE A 14 9.42 -4.94 4.18
N ARG A 15 9.26 -5.52 3.01
CA ARG A 15 8.05 -6.26 2.65
C ARG A 15 7.82 -7.43 3.61
N ASP A 16 8.86 -8.22 3.86
CA ASP A 16 8.76 -9.38 4.76
C ASP A 16 8.36 -8.93 6.18
N THR A 17 8.92 -7.82 6.65
CA THR A 17 8.60 -7.28 7.96
C THR A 17 7.13 -6.87 8.05
N ILE A 18 6.65 -6.13 7.04
CA ILE A 18 5.25 -5.69 7.00
C ILE A 18 4.32 -6.91 6.99
N VAL A 19 4.62 -7.88 6.13
CA VAL A 19 3.79 -9.09 5.99
C VAL A 19 3.74 -9.85 7.31
N TYR A 20 4.89 -10.01 7.98
CA TYR A 20 4.95 -10.69 9.26
C TYR A 20 4.05 -10.01 10.30
N ILE A 21 4.18 -8.69 10.43
CA ILE A 21 3.40 -7.92 11.40
C ILE A 21 1.91 -8.06 11.13
N LEU A 22 1.50 -7.95 9.87
CA LEU A 22 0.08 -8.01 9.52
C LEU A 22 -0.50 -9.41 9.73
N LYS A 23 0.25 -10.45 9.44
CA LYS A 23 -0.20 -11.83 9.69
C LYS A 23 -0.34 -12.10 11.18
N GLU A 24 0.55 -11.56 12.01
CA GLU A 24 0.42 -11.68 13.46
C GLU A 24 -0.84 -10.99 13.97
N GLU A 25 -1.31 -9.94 13.29
CA GLU A 25 -2.55 -9.24 13.62
C GLU A 25 -3.78 -9.87 12.95
N LYS A 26 -3.61 -11.07 12.39
CA LYS A 26 -4.69 -11.90 11.83
C LYS A 26 -5.28 -11.36 10.51
N TYR A 27 -4.50 -10.57 9.78
CA TYR A 27 -4.90 -10.16 8.43
C TYR A 27 -4.50 -11.21 7.40
N ASP A 28 -5.28 -11.31 6.34
CA ASP A 28 -4.85 -12.02 5.14
C ASP A 28 -3.98 -11.07 4.34
N VAL A 29 -2.85 -11.55 3.83
CA VAL A 29 -1.90 -10.68 3.12
C VAL A 29 -1.57 -11.26 1.76
N VAL A 30 -1.66 -10.39 0.75
CA VAL A 30 -1.13 -10.66 -0.59
C VAL A 30 0.02 -9.69 -0.78
N GLU A 31 1.18 -10.18 -1.22
CA GLU A 31 2.38 -9.35 -1.33
C GLU A 31 2.95 -9.37 -2.73
N SER A 32 3.59 -8.28 -3.11
CA SER A 32 4.27 -8.16 -4.38
C SER A 32 5.44 -7.19 -4.28
N GLY A 33 6.48 -7.46 -5.07
CA GLY A 33 7.62 -6.56 -5.18
C GLY A 33 7.47 -5.50 -6.26
N ASP A 34 6.40 -5.54 -7.04
CA ASP A 34 6.18 -4.56 -8.10
C ASP A 34 4.68 -4.31 -8.34
N SER A 35 4.40 -3.37 -9.21
CA SER A 35 3.03 -2.92 -9.48
C SER A 35 2.23 -3.83 -10.41
N LYS A 36 2.84 -4.86 -10.97
CA LYS A 36 2.15 -5.74 -11.92
C LYS A 36 0.93 -6.41 -11.32
N ILE A 37 0.96 -6.65 -10.01
CA ILE A 37 -0.16 -7.27 -9.31
C ILE A 37 -1.45 -6.45 -9.42
N LEU A 38 -1.33 -5.14 -9.65
CA LEU A 38 -2.51 -4.27 -9.81
C LEU A 38 -3.34 -4.62 -11.03
N LYS A 39 -2.76 -5.30 -12.01
CA LYS A 39 -3.52 -5.82 -13.16
C LYS A 39 -4.53 -6.87 -12.76
N HIS A 40 -4.35 -7.48 -11.58
CA HIS A 40 -5.23 -8.52 -11.07
C HIS A 40 -6.00 -8.06 -9.83
N ILE A 41 -6.15 -6.73 -9.65
CA ILE A 41 -6.78 -6.16 -8.47
C ILE A 41 -8.20 -6.69 -8.25
N HIS A 42 -8.95 -6.89 -9.33
CA HIS A 42 -10.31 -7.41 -9.23
C HIS A 42 -10.37 -8.87 -8.80
N HIS A 43 -9.30 -9.61 -9.05
CA HIS A 43 -9.19 -10.99 -8.59
C HIS A 43 -8.88 -11.05 -7.10
N HIS A 44 -7.99 -10.19 -6.63
CA HIS A 44 -7.56 -10.20 -5.22
C HIS A 44 -8.55 -9.52 -4.28
N LYS A 45 -9.24 -8.49 -4.75
CA LYS A 45 -10.24 -7.75 -3.96
C LYS A 45 -9.76 -7.36 -2.56
N PRO A 46 -8.65 -6.61 -2.46
CA PRO A 46 -8.14 -6.25 -1.14
C PRO A 46 -9.03 -5.24 -0.44
N ASP A 47 -8.98 -5.27 0.88
CA ASP A 47 -9.68 -4.29 1.73
C ASP A 47 -8.83 -3.05 1.98
N LEU A 48 -7.53 -3.14 1.72
CA LEU A 48 -6.58 -2.05 1.90
C LEU A 48 -5.35 -2.32 1.04
N ILE A 49 -4.77 -1.26 0.49
CA ILE A 49 -3.51 -1.35 -0.25
C ILE A 49 -2.45 -0.53 0.49
N LEU A 50 -1.33 -1.17 0.83
CA LEU A 50 -0.13 -0.50 1.31
C LEU A 50 0.85 -0.50 0.15
N MET A 51 1.25 0.68 -0.31
CA MET A 51 2.03 0.80 -1.53
C MET A 51 3.21 1.74 -1.36
N ASP A 52 4.41 1.23 -1.64
CA ASP A 52 5.61 2.05 -1.68
C ASP A 52 5.55 3.01 -2.86
N ASN A 53 6.05 4.23 -2.68
CA ASN A 53 6.05 5.22 -3.75
C ASN A 53 7.03 4.88 -4.87
N TRP A 54 8.18 4.28 -4.51
CA TRP A 54 9.20 3.87 -5.48
C TRP A 54 9.18 2.36 -5.64
N LEU A 55 8.42 1.86 -6.64
CA LEU A 55 8.20 0.43 -6.78
C LEU A 55 9.25 -0.29 -7.60
N THR A 56 9.89 0.34 -8.55
CA THR A 56 11.08 -0.17 -9.24
C THR A 56 11.64 0.99 -10.07
N GLU A 57 12.85 1.37 -9.74
CA GLU A 57 13.47 2.58 -10.30
C GLU A 57 13.58 2.59 -11.81
N TRP A 58 13.59 1.43 -12.42
CA TRP A 58 13.94 1.32 -13.85
C TRP A 58 13.03 0.42 -14.67
N LYS A 59 12.04 -0.18 -14.04
CA LYS A 59 11.11 -1.09 -14.73
C LYS A 59 9.68 -0.61 -14.69
N SER A 60 9.38 0.40 -13.89
CA SER A 60 8.03 0.92 -13.78
C SER A 60 8.01 2.36 -14.27
N ASP A 61 7.13 2.66 -15.17
CA ASP A 61 6.90 4.01 -15.64
C ASP A 61 6.03 4.81 -14.68
N ALA A 62 5.56 4.18 -13.60
CA ALA A 62 4.62 4.79 -12.67
C ALA A 62 5.10 4.68 -11.23
N THR A 63 4.98 5.77 -10.48
CA THR A 63 5.22 5.79 -9.04
C THR A 63 3.98 5.31 -8.29
N GLY A 64 4.14 5.03 -7.00
CA GLY A 64 2.98 4.71 -6.15
C GLY A 64 1.96 5.84 -6.14
N GLN A 65 2.41 7.10 -6.19
CA GLN A 65 1.54 8.27 -6.29
C GLN A 65 0.66 8.19 -7.55
N GLN A 66 1.26 7.92 -8.69
CA GLN A 66 0.52 7.84 -9.95
C GLN A 66 -0.45 6.66 -9.96
N LEU A 67 -0.01 5.52 -9.45
CA LEU A 67 -0.84 4.31 -9.37
C LEU A 67 -2.01 4.51 -8.42
N SER A 68 -1.78 5.18 -7.28
CA SER A 68 -2.84 5.52 -6.33
C SER A 68 -3.90 6.39 -7.01
N LYS A 69 -3.46 7.42 -7.73
CA LYS A 69 -4.38 8.31 -8.43
C LYS A 69 -5.21 7.54 -9.47
N GLN A 70 -4.60 6.63 -10.22
CA GLN A 70 -5.30 5.81 -11.19
C GLN A 70 -6.39 4.97 -10.51
N LEU A 71 -6.04 4.32 -9.40
CA LEU A 71 -6.98 3.48 -8.66
C LEU A 71 -8.12 4.29 -8.05
N LYS A 72 -7.81 5.47 -7.51
CA LYS A 72 -8.82 6.31 -6.83
C LYS A 72 -9.74 7.04 -7.81
N THR A 73 -9.35 7.13 -9.07
CA THR A 73 -10.19 7.75 -10.11
C THR A 73 -10.97 6.72 -10.94
N ASP A 74 -10.70 5.44 -10.75
CA ASP A 74 -11.46 4.36 -11.41
C ASP A 74 -12.61 3.95 -10.49
N PRO A 75 -13.87 4.06 -10.94
CA PRO A 75 -15.02 3.71 -10.10
C PRO A 75 -14.97 2.29 -9.53
N SER A 76 -14.33 1.35 -10.22
CA SER A 76 -14.27 -0.03 -9.75
C SER A 76 -13.30 -0.24 -8.60
N THR A 77 -12.36 0.68 -8.37
CA THR A 77 -11.34 0.57 -7.33
C THR A 77 -11.29 1.75 -6.38
N SER A 78 -12.01 2.82 -6.66
CA SER A 78 -11.96 4.05 -5.86
C SER A 78 -12.36 3.85 -4.39
N HIS A 79 -13.09 2.81 -4.09
CA HIS A 79 -13.54 2.50 -2.72
C HIS A 79 -12.44 1.86 -1.87
N ILE A 80 -11.36 1.38 -2.45
CA ILE A 80 -10.29 0.70 -1.73
C ILE A 80 -9.37 1.73 -1.08
N PRO A 81 -9.21 1.73 0.26
CA PRO A 81 -8.27 2.64 0.91
C PRO A 81 -6.84 2.36 0.47
N ILE A 82 -6.06 3.41 0.29
CA ILE A 82 -4.65 3.31 -0.12
C ILE A 82 -3.80 4.12 0.85
N ILE A 83 -2.75 3.48 1.36
CA ILE A 83 -1.74 4.11 2.21
C ILE A 83 -0.42 4.06 1.45
N ILE A 84 0.18 5.23 1.18
CA ILE A 84 1.47 5.32 0.52
C ILE A 84 2.57 5.29 1.57
N ILE A 85 3.60 4.49 1.33
CA ILE A 85 4.76 4.34 2.22
C ILE A 85 5.97 4.91 1.51
N SER A 86 6.73 5.78 2.18
CA SER A 86 7.93 6.36 1.58
C SER A 86 8.83 6.97 2.65
N ALA A 87 10.12 7.09 2.34
CA ALA A 87 11.10 7.73 3.23
C ALA A 87 11.31 9.22 2.89
N VAL A 88 10.68 9.73 1.83
CA VAL A 88 10.90 11.11 1.42
C VAL A 88 10.14 12.11 2.31
N SER A 89 10.73 13.29 2.50
CA SER A 89 10.17 14.28 3.42
C SER A 89 8.85 14.88 2.96
N ASN A 90 8.58 14.87 1.65
CA ASN A 90 7.33 15.41 1.09
C ASN A 90 6.26 14.34 0.88
N ILE A 91 6.28 13.29 1.69
CA ILE A 91 5.33 12.18 1.56
C ILE A 91 3.87 12.65 1.66
N LYS A 92 3.60 13.67 2.47
CA LYS A 92 2.25 14.19 2.61
C LYS A 92 1.71 14.73 1.29
N GLU A 93 2.51 15.52 0.59
CA GLU A 93 2.13 16.07 -0.72
C GLU A 93 1.98 14.94 -1.75
N ILE A 94 2.86 13.97 -1.71
CA ILE A 94 2.79 12.81 -2.61
C ILE A 94 1.47 12.07 -2.41
N ALA A 95 1.08 11.83 -1.17
CA ALA A 95 -0.17 11.14 -0.86
C ALA A 95 -1.39 11.97 -1.31
N GLU A 96 -1.38 13.27 -1.04
CA GLU A 96 -2.47 14.15 -1.44
C GLU A 96 -2.66 14.18 -2.97
N GLU A 97 -1.56 14.33 -3.70
CA GLU A 97 -1.60 14.36 -5.16
C GLU A 97 -2.01 13.02 -5.76
N GLY A 98 -1.68 11.92 -5.08
CA GLY A 98 -2.10 10.57 -5.47
C GLY A 98 -3.51 10.22 -5.03
N LEU A 99 -4.21 11.12 -4.33
CA LEU A 99 -5.54 10.89 -3.78
C LEU A 99 -5.56 9.72 -2.80
N ALA A 100 -4.43 9.40 -2.18
CA ALA A 100 -4.33 8.34 -1.20
C ALA A 100 -5.07 8.73 0.10
N ASP A 101 -5.53 7.73 0.82
CA ASP A 101 -6.26 7.96 2.06
C ASP A 101 -5.34 8.36 3.21
N SER A 102 -4.10 7.89 3.18
CA SER A 102 -3.10 8.26 4.18
C SER A 102 -1.69 7.94 3.70
N TYR A 103 -0.72 8.18 4.56
CA TYR A 103 0.68 7.88 4.27
C TYR A 103 1.37 7.39 5.53
N LEU A 104 2.49 6.67 5.36
CA LEU A 104 3.31 6.17 6.45
C LEU A 104 4.77 6.41 6.09
N MET A 105 5.46 7.23 6.89
CA MET A 105 6.85 7.58 6.62
C MET A 105 7.81 6.50 7.13
N LYS A 106 8.75 6.12 6.31
CA LYS A 106 9.85 5.22 6.70
C LYS A 106 10.94 6.04 7.41
N PRO A 107 11.58 5.50 8.45
CA PRO A 107 11.23 4.26 9.13
C PRO A 107 9.99 4.45 10.01
N PHE A 108 9.13 3.46 10.04
CA PHE A 108 7.95 3.46 10.91
C PHE A 108 8.10 2.37 11.95
N ASP A 109 7.43 2.52 13.08
CA ASP A 109 7.41 1.45 14.06
C ASP A 109 6.18 0.55 13.87
N MET A 110 6.22 -0.60 14.54
CA MET A 110 5.17 -1.60 14.43
C MET A 110 3.82 -1.05 14.86
N ALA A 111 3.80 -0.25 15.94
CA ALA A 111 2.56 0.31 16.46
C ALA A 111 1.92 1.29 15.48
N GLU A 112 2.72 2.10 14.79
CA GLU A 112 2.21 3.02 13.77
C GLU A 112 1.57 2.27 12.62
N LEU A 113 2.23 1.22 12.13
CA LEU A 113 1.70 0.41 11.04
C LEU A 113 0.38 -0.24 11.44
N ILE A 114 0.34 -0.89 12.59
CA ILE A 114 -0.84 -1.59 13.07
C ILE A 114 -2.00 -0.62 13.27
N SER A 115 -1.74 0.52 13.92
CA SER A 115 -2.77 1.52 14.17
C SER A 115 -3.39 2.03 12.88
N MET A 116 -2.55 2.33 11.89
CA MET A 116 -3.03 2.86 10.62
C MET A 116 -3.83 1.82 9.85
N VAL A 117 -3.36 0.59 9.81
CA VAL A 117 -4.07 -0.49 9.12
C VAL A 117 -5.43 -0.72 9.77
N LYS A 118 -5.50 -0.75 11.10
CA LYS A 118 -6.77 -0.94 11.81
C LYS A 118 -7.75 0.19 11.52
N LYS A 119 -7.27 1.42 11.44
CA LYS A 119 -8.13 2.57 11.15
C LYS A 119 -8.87 2.41 9.81
N TYR A 120 -8.20 1.85 8.81
CA TYR A 120 -8.76 1.74 7.47
C TYR A 120 -9.39 0.38 7.15
N THR A 121 -9.38 -0.54 8.09
CA THR A 121 -9.98 -1.88 7.90
C THR A 121 -11.13 -2.18 8.85
N THR A 122 -11.49 -1.26 9.71
CA THR A 122 -12.63 -1.44 10.62
C THR A 122 -13.92 -0.91 10.04
#